data_39096324f47bca02ef50b076369676ad
#
_entry.id   39096324f47bca02ef50b076369676ad
#
_cell.length_a   1.000
_cell.length_b   1.000
_cell.length_c   1.000
_cell.angle_alpha   90.00
_cell.angle_beta   90.00
_cell.angle_gamma   90.00
#
_symmetry.space_group_name_H-M   'P 1'
#
loop_
_entity.id
_entity.type
_entity.pdbx_description
1 polymer ?
#
loop_
_entity_poly.entity_id
_entity_poly.type
_entity_poly.pdbx_seq_one_letter_code
_entity_poly.pdbx_strand_id
1 'polypeptide(L)'
;MSITPEELLESLSAVRRAVRRQIARPVELSVLTGAQLELVRLLRREPGMSIADAAARLRVAPNTVSTLVGQLADAGVLERRVDESDRRVVRLTLNPSVRRRVDAWRDRRVDALAEAMPRLSADERARLDAAAPVLVRLADELQREGESA
;
A
#
# COMPACT_ATOMS: atom_id res chain seq x y z
N MET A 1 -3.53 30.33 9.17
CA MET A 1 -2.16 29.90 8.72
C MET A 1 -2.36 28.77 7.72
N SER A 2 -1.76 28.89 6.55
CA SER A 2 -1.81 27.84 5.52
C SER A 2 -0.58 26.94 5.72
N ILE A 3 -0.78 25.63 5.71
CA ILE A 3 0.32 24.66 5.80
C ILE A 3 1.18 24.73 4.52
N THR A 4 2.49 24.71 4.66
CA THR A 4 3.39 24.63 3.51
C THR A 4 3.56 23.18 3.03
N PRO A 5 3.96 22.93 1.77
CA PRO A 5 4.26 21.59 1.28
C PRO A 5 5.33 20.86 2.11
N GLU A 6 6.36 21.57 2.57
CA GLU A 6 7.41 21.03 3.42
C GLU A 6 6.87 20.56 4.77
N GLU A 7 6.11 21.41 5.47
CA GLU A 7 5.48 21.08 6.77
C GLU A 7 4.54 19.88 6.65
N LEU A 8 3.77 19.79 5.56
CA LEU A 8 2.91 18.63 5.29
C LEU A 8 3.72 17.36 5.11
N LEU A 9 4.77 17.41 4.29
CA LEU A 9 5.65 16.26 4.02
C LEU A 9 6.34 15.78 5.30
N GLU A 10 6.83 16.69 6.13
CA GLU A 10 7.45 16.39 7.42
C GLU A 10 6.46 15.75 8.40
N SER A 11 5.23 16.29 8.49
CA SER A 11 4.18 15.78 9.36
C SER A 11 3.78 14.34 8.99
N LEU A 12 3.54 14.07 7.70
CA LEU A 12 3.23 12.74 7.20
C LEU A 12 4.39 11.76 7.46
N SER A 13 5.62 12.23 7.27
CA SER A 13 6.83 11.44 7.53
C SER A 13 7.02 11.13 9.00
N ALA A 14 6.71 12.07 9.90
CA ALA A 14 6.77 11.89 11.35
C ALA A 14 5.79 10.82 11.83
N VAL A 15 4.53 10.89 11.38
CA VAL A 15 3.51 9.86 11.71
C VAL A 15 3.96 8.49 11.20
N ARG A 16 4.43 8.40 9.96
CA ARG A 16 4.92 7.15 9.38
C ARG A 16 6.09 6.57 10.16
N ARG A 17 7.05 7.40 10.58
CA ARG A 17 8.19 6.98 11.41
C ARG A 17 7.76 6.51 12.80
N ALA A 18 6.80 7.19 13.43
CA ALA A 18 6.30 6.83 14.76
C ALA A 18 5.64 5.45 14.74
N VAL A 19 4.72 5.20 13.81
CA VAL A 19 4.07 3.89 13.64
C VAL A 19 5.10 2.80 13.31
N ARG A 20 6.10 3.11 12.49
CA ARG A 20 7.14 2.16 12.11
C ARG A 20 8.09 1.80 13.25
N ARG A 21 8.33 2.70 14.20
CA ARG A 21 9.13 2.41 15.41
C ARG A 21 8.42 1.48 16.38
N GLN A 22 7.10 1.57 16.47
CA GLN A 22 6.30 0.71 17.35
C GLN A 22 6.07 -0.69 16.77
N ILE A 23 6.03 -0.80 15.44
CA ILE A 23 5.63 -2.03 14.76
C ILE A 23 6.62 -2.37 13.67
N ALA A 24 7.48 -3.35 13.97
CA ALA A 24 8.43 -3.88 13.00
C ALA A 24 7.71 -4.49 11.79
N ARG A 25 8.27 -4.26 10.61
CA ARG A 25 7.82 -4.91 9.38
C ARG A 25 8.16 -6.41 9.47
N PRO A 26 7.27 -7.31 9.01
CA PRO A 26 7.61 -8.73 8.85
C PRO A 26 8.88 -8.90 8.02
N VAL A 27 9.71 -9.87 8.37
CA VAL A 27 11.02 -10.08 7.75
C VAL A 27 10.90 -10.22 6.23
N GLU A 28 9.93 -10.98 5.77
CA GLU A 28 9.66 -11.21 4.34
C GLU A 28 9.31 -9.93 3.57
N LEU A 29 8.70 -8.97 4.24
CA LEU A 29 8.36 -7.67 3.65
C LEU A 29 9.47 -6.64 3.82
N SER A 30 10.42 -6.87 4.72
CA SER A 30 11.50 -5.93 5.00
C SER A 30 12.52 -5.85 3.87
N VAL A 31 12.66 -6.93 3.12
CA VAL A 31 13.57 -7.05 1.97
C VAL A 31 12.92 -6.59 0.65
N LEU A 32 11.61 -6.31 0.64
CA LEU A 32 10.91 -5.88 -0.57
C LEU A 32 11.22 -4.40 -0.88
N THR A 33 11.39 -4.12 -2.17
CA THR A 33 11.47 -2.75 -2.69
C THR A 33 10.14 -2.00 -2.51
N GLY A 34 10.14 -0.68 -2.68
CA GLY A 34 8.93 0.12 -2.65
C GLY A 34 7.87 -0.37 -3.64
N ALA A 35 8.26 -0.61 -4.88
CA ALA A 35 7.36 -1.08 -5.94
C ALA A 35 6.79 -2.49 -5.65
N GLN A 36 7.61 -3.42 -5.15
CA GLN A 36 7.16 -4.74 -4.74
C GLN A 36 6.14 -4.65 -3.59
N LEU A 37 6.40 -3.78 -2.61
CA LEU A 37 5.49 -3.59 -1.49
C LEU A 37 4.16 -2.97 -1.92
N GLU A 38 4.16 -2.06 -2.90
CA GLU A 38 2.92 -1.50 -3.47
C GLU A 38 2.09 -2.59 -4.17
N LEU A 39 2.72 -3.46 -4.95
CA LEU A 39 2.03 -4.60 -5.57
C LEU A 39 1.46 -5.55 -4.51
N VAL A 40 2.20 -5.87 -3.45
CA VAL A 40 1.71 -6.69 -2.32
C VAL A 40 0.50 -6.04 -1.66
N ARG A 41 0.53 -4.73 -1.42
CA ARG A 41 -0.60 -4.00 -0.84
C ARG A 41 -1.83 -4.00 -1.75
N LEU A 42 -1.61 -3.87 -3.05
CA LEU A 42 -2.68 -3.93 -4.04
C LEU A 42 -3.34 -5.30 -4.04
N LEU A 43 -2.56 -6.38 -4.18
CA LEU A 43 -3.07 -7.76 -4.20
C LEU A 43 -3.73 -8.19 -2.88
N ARG A 44 -3.33 -7.59 -1.76
CA ARG A 44 -4.04 -7.78 -0.49
C ARG A 44 -5.46 -7.22 -0.54
N ARG A 45 -5.65 -6.03 -1.14
CA ARG A 45 -6.96 -5.36 -1.24
C ARG A 45 -7.84 -5.99 -2.31
N GLU A 46 -7.24 -6.32 -3.44
CA GLU A 46 -7.92 -6.81 -4.64
C GLU A 46 -7.24 -8.11 -5.11
N PRO A 47 -7.51 -9.25 -4.46
CA PRO A 47 -6.94 -10.54 -4.86
C PRO A 47 -7.52 -11.01 -6.19
N GLY A 48 -6.73 -11.74 -6.95
CA GLY A 48 -7.17 -12.31 -8.24
C GLY A 48 -7.07 -11.35 -9.42
N MET A 49 -6.36 -10.23 -9.28
CA MET A 49 -6.11 -9.32 -10.40
C MET A 49 -5.25 -9.97 -11.47
N SER A 50 -5.45 -9.56 -12.72
CA SER A 50 -4.51 -9.84 -13.82
C SER A 50 -3.28 -8.92 -13.75
N ILE A 51 -2.23 -9.24 -14.50
CA ILE A 51 -1.05 -8.36 -14.66
C ILE A 51 -1.48 -7.01 -15.26
N ALA A 52 -2.39 -7.03 -16.24
CA ALA A 52 -2.87 -5.81 -16.89
C ALA A 52 -3.65 -4.92 -15.92
N ASP A 53 -4.55 -5.51 -15.11
CA ASP A 53 -5.30 -4.76 -14.10
C ASP A 53 -4.37 -4.17 -13.04
N ALA A 54 -3.40 -4.95 -12.57
CA ALA A 54 -2.42 -4.49 -11.60
C ALA A 54 -1.55 -3.35 -12.16
N ALA A 55 -1.14 -3.42 -13.42
CA ALA A 55 -0.40 -2.37 -14.12
C ALA A 55 -1.22 -1.08 -14.21
N ALA A 56 -2.49 -1.18 -14.59
CA ALA A 56 -3.40 -0.04 -14.65
C ALA A 56 -3.61 0.61 -13.26
N ARG A 57 -3.77 -0.21 -12.21
CA ARG A 57 -3.95 0.30 -10.83
C ARG A 57 -2.69 0.93 -10.26
N LEU A 58 -1.52 0.38 -10.55
CA LEU A 58 -0.22 0.92 -10.12
C LEU A 58 0.28 2.02 -11.06
N ARG A 59 -0.38 2.24 -12.19
CA ARG A 59 0.00 3.19 -13.23
C ARG A 59 1.45 3.01 -13.71
N VAL A 60 1.79 1.77 -14.00
CA VAL A 60 3.09 1.39 -14.55
C VAL A 60 2.90 0.50 -15.77
N ALA A 61 3.96 0.35 -16.58
CA ALA A 61 3.92 -0.53 -17.75
C ALA A 61 3.67 -2.00 -17.33
N PRO A 62 2.89 -2.78 -18.09
CA PRO A 62 2.65 -4.20 -17.82
C PRO A 62 3.93 -5.04 -17.67
N ASN A 63 4.98 -4.71 -18.43
CA ASN A 63 6.28 -5.36 -18.32
C ASN A 63 6.94 -5.15 -16.96
N THR A 64 6.77 -3.96 -16.36
CA THR A 64 7.24 -3.67 -15.00
C THR A 64 6.55 -4.57 -13.99
N VAL A 65 5.21 -4.66 -14.07
CA VAL A 65 4.44 -5.56 -13.18
C VAL A 65 4.82 -7.01 -13.40
N SER A 66 4.99 -7.44 -14.65
CA SER A 66 5.43 -8.80 -14.98
C SER A 66 6.76 -9.17 -14.30
N THR A 67 7.72 -8.24 -14.31
CA THR A 67 9.01 -8.40 -13.62
C THR A 67 8.84 -8.49 -12.10
N LEU A 68 8.06 -7.60 -11.51
CA LEU A 68 7.76 -7.62 -10.06
C LEU A 68 7.07 -8.92 -9.64
N VAL A 69 6.10 -9.37 -10.45
CA VAL A 69 5.39 -10.63 -10.23
C VAL A 69 6.35 -11.82 -10.30
N GLY A 70 7.30 -11.83 -11.23
CA GLY A 70 8.36 -12.84 -11.32
C GLY A 70 9.14 -12.93 -10.02
N GLN A 71 9.71 -11.81 -9.61
CA GLN A 71 10.53 -11.72 -8.39
C GLN A 71 9.75 -12.14 -7.13
N LEU A 72 8.50 -11.69 -6.98
CA LEU A 72 7.67 -12.01 -5.83
C LEU A 72 7.20 -13.47 -5.82
N ALA A 73 6.98 -14.08 -6.99
CA ALA A 73 6.64 -15.49 -7.11
C ALA A 73 7.85 -16.37 -6.74
N ASP A 74 9.04 -16.04 -7.23
CA ASP A 74 10.28 -16.74 -6.91
C ASP A 74 10.61 -16.65 -5.41
N ALA A 75 10.27 -15.54 -4.78
CA ALA A 75 10.38 -15.34 -3.33
C ALA A 75 9.26 -16.01 -2.52
N GLY A 76 8.30 -16.70 -3.16
CA GLY A 76 7.16 -17.33 -2.48
C GLY A 76 6.14 -16.37 -1.86
N VAL A 77 6.16 -15.10 -2.26
CA VAL A 77 5.28 -14.05 -1.72
C VAL A 77 3.91 -14.08 -2.37
N LEU A 78 3.85 -14.38 -3.67
CA LEU A 78 2.60 -14.47 -4.43
C LEU A 78 2.52 -15.77 -5.22
N GLU A 79 1.29 -16.12 -5.60
CA GLU A 79 0.96 -17.24 -6.46
C GLU A 79 0.33 -16.75 -7.75
N ARG A 80 0.61 -17.45 -8.85
CA ARG A 80 0.00 -17.26 -10.16
C ARG A 80 -0.95 -18.42 -10.40
N ARG A 81 -2.19 -18.11 -10.75
CA ARG A 81 -3.18 -19.13 -11.16
C ARG A 81 -3.72 -18.79 -12.53
N VAL A 82 -3.81 -19.76 -13.40
CA VAL A 82 -4.48 -19.58 -14.69
C VAL A 82 -5.98 -19.47 -14.42
N ASP A 83 -6.61 -18.48 -15.05
CA ASP A 83 -8.06 -18.31 -14.95
C ASP A 83 -8.80 -19.52 -15.55
N GLU A 84 -9.82 -20.02 -14.85
CA GLU A 84 -10.56 -21.21 -15.31
C GLU A 84 -11.43 -20.93 -16.55
N SER A 85 -11.88 -19.68 -16.71
CA SER A 85 -12.74 -19.24 -17.81
C SER A 85 -11.94 -18.75 -19.02
N ASP A 86 -10.76 -18.17 -18.81
CA ASP A 86 -9.85 -17.73 -19.86
C ASP A 86 -8.40 -18.08 -19.55
N ARG A 87 -7.90 -19.16 -20.15
CA ARG A 87 -6.54 -19.65 -19.96
C ARG A 87 -5.43 -18.69 -20.37
N ARG A 88 -5.77 -17.57 -21.03
CA ARG A 88 -4.82 -16.51 -21.39
C ARG A 88 -4.60 -15.54 -20.23
N VAL A 89 -5.49 -15.56 -19.25
CA VAL A 89 -5.42 -14.67 -18.09
C VAL A 89 -4.76 -15.39 -16.93
N VAL A 90 -3.76 -14.74 -16.33
CA VAL A 90 -3.12 -15.18 -15.09
C VAL A 90 -3.64 -14.32 -13.96
N ARG A 91 -4.20 -14.95 -12.94
CA ARG A 91 -4.68 -14.31 -11.71
C ARG A 91 -3.60 -14.32 -10.64
N LEU A 92 -3.39 -13.17 -10.02
CA LEU A 92 -2.37 -12.95 -9.00
C LEU A 92 -3.00 -12.95 -7.62
N THR A 93 -2.47 -13.75 -6.71
CA THR A 93 -2.88 -13.77 -5.31
C THR A 93 -1.67 -13.82 -4.40
N LEU A 94 -1.76 -13.27 -3.21
CA LEU A 94 -0.72 -13.45 -2.20
C LEU A 94 -0.75 -14.90 -1.69
N ASN A 95 0.44 -15.46 -1.44
CA ASN A 95 0.53 -16.70 -0.68
C ASN A 95 -0.25 -16.57 0.64
N PRO A 96 -1.10 -17.54 1.01
CA PRO A 96 -1.97 -17.43 2.18
C PRO A 96 -1.23 -17.14 3.49
N SER A 97 -0.03 -17.67 3.67
CA SER A 97 0.78 -17.41 4.86
C SER A 97 1.31 -15.97 4.87
N VAL A 98 1.73 -15.45 3.72
CA VAL A 98 2.17 -14.06 3.56
C VAL A 98 0.99 -13.12 3.77
N ARG A 99 -0.17 -13.42 3.19
CA ARG A 99 -1.39 -12.63 3.36
C ARG A 99 -1.74 -12.44 4.84
N ARG A 100 -1.78 -13.53 5.61
CA ARG A 100 -2.05 -13.46 7.07
C ARG A 100 -1.06 -12.53 7.80
N ARG A 101 0.24 -12.59 7.46
CA ARG A 101 1.26 -11.73 8.08
C ARG A 101 1.11 -10.25 7.67
N VAL A 102 0.75 -10.00 6.42
CA VAL A 102 0.49 -8.63 5.91
C VAL A 102 -0.74 -8.05 6.61
N ASP A 103 -1.81 -8.85 6.76
CA ASP A 103 -3.03 -8.42 7.45
C ASP A 103 -2.74 -8.14 8.93
N ALA A 104 -2.09 -9.06 9.65
CA ALA A 104 -1.71 -8.87 11.04
C ALA A 104 -0.76 -7.66 11.25
N TRP A 105 0.12 -7.38 10.30
CA TRP A 105 0.98 -6.20 10.35
C TRP A 105 0.18 -4.91 10.13
N ARG A 106 -0.79 -4.92 9.21
CA ARG A 106 -1.71 -3.81 8.99
C ARG A 106 -2.54 -3.54 10.24
N ASP A 107 -3.13 -4.57 10.82
CA ASP A 107 -4.02 -4.44 11.97
C ASP A 107 -3.29 -3.85 13.17
N ARG A 108 -2.08 -4.32 13.49
CA ARG A 108 -1.24 -3.70 14.53
C ARG A 108 -0.95 -2.21 14.29
N ARG A 109 -0.82 -1.79 13.04
CA ARG A 109 -0.63 -0.37 12.69
C ARG A 109 -1.90 0.45 12.88
N VAL A 110 -3.05 -0.15 12.57
CA VAL A 110 -4.37 0.46 12.84
C VAL A 110 -4.58 0.59 14.35
N ASP A 111 -4.29 -0.47 15.11
CA ASP A 111 -4.43 -0.48 16.58
C ASP A 111 -3.55 0.60 17.23
N ALA A 112 -2.28 0.73 16.81
CA ALA A 112 -1.39 1.77 17.32
C ALA A 112 -1.94 3.19 17.08
N LEU A 113 -2.56 3.44 15.95
CA LEU A 113 -3.23 4.71 15.68
C LEU A 113 -4.50 4.86 16.52
N ALA A 114 -5.31 3.80 16.63
CA ALA A 114 -6.52 3.79 17.44
C ALA A 114 -6.24 4.05 18.92
N GLU A 115 -5.13 3.57 19.46
CA GLU A 115 -4.68 3.86 20.82
C GLU A 115 -4.14 5.29 21.00
N ALA A 116 -3.58 5.88 19.97
CA ALA A 116 -3.04 7.24 20.02
C ALA A 116 -4.11 8.32 19.85
N MET A 117 -5.09 8.09 18.97
CA MET A 117 -6.13 9.07 18.61
C MET A 117 -6.93 9.61 19.82
N PRO A 118 -7.33 8.81 20.84
CA PRO A 118 -8.04 9.32 22.00
C PRO A 118 -7.25 10.32 22.86
N ARG A 119 -5.92 10.40 22.69
CA ARG A 119 -5.07 11.36 23.40
C ARG A 119 -5.10 12.76 22.77
N LEU A 120 -5.68 12.86 21.58
CA LEU A 120 -5.95 14.13 20.91
C LEU A 120 -7.23 14.76 21.44
N SER A 121 -7.32 16.09 21.45
CA SER A 121 -8.55 16.81 21.74
C SER A 121 -9.65 16.48 20.72
N ALA A 122 -10.90 16.78 21.05
CA ALA A 122 -12.02 16.59 20.13
C ALA A 122 -11.87 17.44 18.86
N ASP A 123 -11.36 18.65 18.98
CA ASP A 123 -11.12 19.57 17.85
C ASP A 123 -9.99 19.05 16.93
N GLU A 124 -8.91 18.54 17.48
CA GLU A 124 -7.83 17.92 16.68
C GLU A 124 -8.31 16.66 15.93
N ARG A 125 -9.13 15.82 16.55
CA ARG A 125 -9.74 14.68 15.87
C ARG A 125 -10.64 15.10 14.72
N ALA A 126 -11.51 16.11 14.95
CA ALA A 126 -12.39 16.64 13.91
C ALA A 126 -11.60 17.20 12.72
N ARG A 127 -10.46 17.84 12.97
CA ARG A 127 -9.57 18.31 11.90
C ARG A 127 -8.94 17.16 11.13
N LEU A 128 -8.54 16.07 11.78
CA LEU A 128 -8.04 14.87 11.12
C LEU A 128 -9.11 14.20 10.25
N ASP A 129 -10.34 14.12 10.76
CA ASP A 129 -11.48 13.56 10.01
C ASP A 129 -11.75 14.38 8.74
N ALA A 130 -11.72 15.72 8.86
CA ALA A 130 -11.87 16.60 7.71
C ALA A 130 -10.69 16.55 6.73
N ALA A 131 -9.47 16.30 7.22
CA ALA A 131 -8.27 16.24 6.39
C ALA A 131 -8.14 14.91 5.62
N ALA A 132 -8.66 13.80 6.14
CA ALA A 132 -8.49 12.48 5.56
C ALA A 132 -8.91 12.40 4.08
N PRO A 133 -10.11 12.86 3.64
CA PRO A 133 -10.48 12.83 2.23
C PRO A 133 -9.64 13.79 1.37
N VAL A 134 -9.13 14.88 1.96
CA VAL A 134 -8.25 15.83 1.25
C VAL A 134 -6.88 15.18 0.95
N LEU A 135 -6.33 14.42 1.92
CA LEU A 135 -5.07 13.70 1.74
C LEU A 135 -5.19 12.61 0.66
N VAL A 136 -6.34 11.94 0.56
CA VAL A 136 -6.60 10.96 -0.52
C VAL A 136 -6.59 11.67 -1.87
N ARG A 137 -7.32 12.79 -2.01
CA ARG A 137 -7.32 13.56 -3.27
C ARG A 137 -5.94 14.08 -3.63
N LEU A 138 -5.17 14.57 -2.65
CA LEU A 138 -3.79 15.02 -2.88
C LEU A 138 -2.91 13.87 -3.43
N ALA A 139 -3.06 12.67 -2.88
CA ALA A 139 -2.34 11.51 -3.39
C ALA A 139 -2.72 11.18 -4.84
N ASP A 140 -4.01 11.29 -5.20
CA ASP A 140 -4.49 11.08 -6.56
C ASP A 140 -3.93 12.13 -7.53
N GLU A 141 -3.86 13.41 -7.14
CA GLU A 141 -3.27 14.47 -7.97
C GLU A 141 -1.77 14.24 -8.22
N LEU A 142 -1.00 13.92 -7.18
CA LEU A 142 0.41 13.60 -7.32
C LEU A 142 0.67 12.42 -8.27
N GLN A 143 -0.25 11.45 -8.31
CA GLN A 143 -0.15 10.32 -9.23
C GLN A 143 -0.45 10.71 -10.68
N ARG A 144 -1.37 11.67 -10.92
CA ARG A 144 -1.70 12.16 -12.27
C ARG A 144 -0.57 12.96 -12.91
N GLU A 145 0.14 13.77 -12.13
CA GLU A 145 1.25 14.58 -12.63
C GLU A 145 2.45 13.70 -13.06
N GLY A 146 2.67 12.58 -12.39
CA GLY A 146 3.71 11.61 -12.77
C GLY A 146 3.48 10.92 -14.12
N GLU A 147 2.28 11.01 -14.69
CA GLU A 147 1.94 10.44 -16.01
C GLU A 147 2.19 11.42 -17.18
N SER A 148 2.34 12.71 -16.88
CA SER A 148 2.47 13.77 -17.88
C SER A 148 3.93 14.19 -18.12
N ALA A 149 4.89 13.60 -17.42
CA ALA A 149 6.32 13.87 -17.51
C ALA A 149 7.09 12.67 -18.05
#